data_ab931a74f47af5cf3741a547ae4b77c5
#
_entry.id   ab931a74f47af5cf3741a547ae4b77c5
#
_cell.length_a   1.000
_cell.length_b   1.000
_cell.length_c   1.000
_cell.angle_alpha   90.00
_cell.angle_beta   90.00
_cell.angle_gamma   90.00
#
_symmetry.space_group_name_H-M   'P 1'
#
loop_
_entity.id
_entity.type
_entity.pdbx_description
1 polymer ?
#
loop_
_entity_poly.entity_id
_entity_poly.type
_entity_poly.pdbx_seq_one_letter_code
_entity_poly.pdbx_strand_id
1 'polypeptide(L)'
;MNKKISLLIVSILVSIPFWIGINLLQTKANFSFVEKQPDTSLLIAQISQESTTSQTDCMLDDITAESFLVLKVNNQKEDISLVEKSPKGPLPIASLTKLMTYLVANEFYKNEQNIVVTKEAVEQSNTLNALFEGDVLKVKELIPIMLMESSNDAAFALTKVIGEEGFLELMNLKAKELSLFNTRFYNPTGVDPEARAMPHDQINFSTASDIAKLTKSLIFNHPEFLDIVSKKEFPLYKEGKMVATLKSTNELLGEIPEIIGGKTGTTDRAGECLMVIMQTSNQDDYLIGVVLNSKDRFSDMKTLLKCVKEKTSE
;
A
#
# COMPACT_ATOMS: atom_id res chain seq x y z
N MET A 1 9.05 -29.08 -55.70
CA MET A 1 8.94 -28.98 -54.24
C MET A 1 10.00 -27.99 -53.76
N ASN A 2 9.57 -26.86 -53.14
CA ASN A 2 10.47 -25.74 -52.86
C ASN A 2 11.55 -26.11 -51.81
N LYS A 3 12.84 -25.82 -52.10
CA LYS A 3 13.98 -26.08 -51.18
C LYS A 3 13.73 -25.65 -49.74
N LYS A 4 12.94 -24.59 -49.50
CA LYS A 4 12.54 -24.10 -48.18
C LYS A 4 11.62 -25.08 -47.43
N ILE A 5 10.71 -25.77 -48.14
CA ILE A 5 9.78 -26.74 -47.54
C ILE A 5 10.55 -28.02 -47.16
N SER A 6 11.51 -28.43 -48.00
CA SER A 6 12.37 -29.59 -47.72
C SER A 6 13.25 -29.36 -46.46
N LEU A 7 13.79 -28.15 -46.26
CA LEU A 7 14.58 -27.83 -45.07
C LEU A 7 13.70 -27.80 -43.77
N LEU A 8 12.47 -27.33 -43.87
CA LEU A 8 11.54 -27.31 -42.74
C LEU A 8 11.16 -28.72 -42.29
N ILE A 9 10.88 -29.60 -43.22
CA ILE A 9 10.53 -31.01 -42.95
C ILE A 9 11.71 -31.74 -42.31
N VAL A 10 12.95 -31.52 -42.79
CA VAL A 10 14.15 -32.11 -42.19
C VAL A 10 14.40 -31.59 -40.77
N SER A 11 14.18 -30.31 -40.49
CA SER A 11 14.35 -29.78 -39.15
C SER A 11 13.35 -30.33 -38.13
N ILE A 12 12.09 -30.56 -38.56
CA ILE A 12 11.05 -31.19 -37.72
C ILE A 12 11.39 -32.65 -37.43
N LEU A 13 11.83 -33.43 -38.47
CA LEU A 13 12.17 -34.83 -38.30
C LEU A 13 13.39 -35.07 -37.41
N VAL A 14 14.33 -34.13 -37.35
CA VAL A 14 15.52 -34.21 -36.47
C VAL A 14 15.19 -33.80 -35.04
N SER A 15 14.22 -32.90 -34.84
CA SER A 15 13.85 -32.43 -33.49
C SER A 15 12.95 -33.39 -32.71
N ILE A 16 12.14 -34.21 -33.37
CA ILE A 16 11.22 -35.18 -32.73
C ILE A 16 11.94 -36.14 -31.76
N PRO A 17 13.06 -36.82 -32.15
CA PRO A 17 13.78 -37.72 -31.25
C PRO A 17 14.34 -37.01 -30.02
N PHE A 18 14.76 -35.74 -30.17
CA PHE A 18 15.28 -34.92 -29.07
C PHE A 18 14.20 -34.62 -28.02
N TRP A 19 12.99 -34.25 -28.47
CA TRP A 19 11.85 -34.01 -27.56
C TRP A 19 11.34 -35.25 -26.85
N ILE A 20 11.35 -36.42 -27.57
CA ILE A 20 11.00 -37.70 -26.96
C ILE A 20 12.05 -38.13 -25.93
N GLY A 21 13.34 -37.88 -26.18
CA GLY A 21 14.42 -38.14 -25.24
C GLY A 21 14.32 -37.30 -23.95
N ILE A 22 13.97 -36.04 -24.07
CA ILE A 22 13.77 -35.15 -22.90
C ILE A 22 12.58 -35.61 -22.04
N ASN A 23 11.46 -35.95 -22.67
CA ASN A 23 10.28 -36.45 -21.93
C ASN A 23 10.56 -37.79 -21.22
N LEU A 24 11.31 -38.71 -21.85
CA LEU A 24 11.72 -39.98 -21.22
C LEU A 24 12.70 -39.77 -20.05
N LEU A 25 13.58 -38.77 -20.13
CA LEU A 25 14.47 -38.39 -19.04
C LEU A 25 13.72 -37.71 -17.87
N GLN A 26 12.76 -36.86 -18.18
CA GLN A 26 11.90 -36.22 -17.14
C GLN A 26 11.02 -37.24 -16.42
N THR A 27 10.42 -38.21 -17.14
CA THR A 27 9.64 -39.29 -16.52
C THR A 27 10.50 -40.20 -15.65
N LYS A 28 11.72 -40.55 -16.07
CA LYS A 28 12.66 -41.34 -15.22
C LYS A 28 13.13 -40.53 -14.00
N ALA A 29 13.39 -39.23 -14.13
CA ALA A 29 13.77 -38.39 -13.01
C ALA A 29 12.64 -38.27 -11.97
N ASN A 30 11.39 -38.08 -12.42
CA ASN A 30 10.25 -38.05 -11.53
C ASN A 30 9.97 -39.39 -10.82
N PHE A 31 10.23 -40.53 -11.50
CA PHE A 31 10.06 -41.84 -10.88
C PHE A 31 11.14 -42.15 -9.83
N SER A 32 12.38 -41.66 -10.02
CA SER A 32 13.45 -41.83 -9.03
C SER A 32 13.29 -40.97 -7.80
N PHE A 33 12.52 -39.87 -7.89
CA PHE A 33 12.23 -38.97 -6.74
C PHE A 33 11.09 -39.50 -5.85
N VAL A 34 10.18 -40.35 -6.38
CA VAL A 34 9.05 -40.88 -5.61
C VAL A 34 9.48 -42.08 -4.74
N GLU A 35 10.58 -42.76 -5.08
CA GLU A 35 10.99 -43.99 -4.36
C GLU A 35 11.85 -43.75 -3.11
N LYS A 36 12.15 -42.49 -2.78
CA LYS A 36 12.93 -42.08 -1.57
C LYS A 36 12.29 -40.96 -0.79
N GLN A 37 11.00 -41.08 -0.44
CA GLN A 37 10.45 -40.25 0.62
C GLN A 37 10.69 -40.97 1.96
N PRO A 38 11.49 -40.40 2.89
CA PRO A 38 11.50 -40.87 4.24
C PRO A 38 10.13 -40.60 4.85
N ASP A 39 9.70 -41.52 5.70
CA ASP A 39 8.42 -41.51 6.40
C ASP A 39 8.23 -40.15 7.13
N THR A 40 7.48 -39.24 6.50
CA THR A 40 7.26 -37.87 6.97
C THR A 40 6.27 -37.81 8.13
N SER A 41 5.69 -38.93 8.54
CA SER A 41 4.73 -39.01 9.65
C SER A 41 5.36 -38.63 10.98
N LEU A 42 6.64 -38.96 11.21
CA LEU A 42 7.39 -38.58 12.40
C LEU A 42 7.87 -37.11 12.36
N LEU A 43 8.17 -36.56 11.17
CA LEU A 43 8.58 -35.17 11.03
C LEU A 43 7.38 -34.22 11.21
N ILE A 44 6.21 -34.60 10.72
CA ILE A 44 4.97 -33.84 10.89
C ILE A 44 4.54 -33.86 12.38
N ALA A 45 4.75 -34.98 13.08
CA ALA A 45 4.45 -35.05 14.51
C ALA A 45 5.42 -34.22 15.36
N GLN A 46 6.69 -34.05 14.96
CA GLN A 46 7.65 -33.18 15.65
C GLN A 46 7.43 -31.71 15.34
N ILE A 47 7.05 -31.33 14.11
CA ILE A 47 6.70 -29.95 13.75
C ILE A 47 5.40 -29.51 14.46
N SER A 48 4.47 -30.44 14.72
CA SER A 48 3.24 -30.12 15.45
C SER A 48 3.46 -29.96 16.97
N GLN A 49 4.61 -30.35 17.53
CA GLN A 49 4.90 -30.19 18.95
C GLN A 49 5.76 -28.96 19.27
N GLU A 50 6.40 -28.29 18.27
CA GLU A 50 7.16 -27.07 18.51
C GLU A 50 6.36 -25.79 18.28
N SER A 51 5.07 -25.87 17.95
CA SER A 51 4.18 -24.71 17.81
C SER A 51 3.35 -24.42 19.06
N THR A 52 3.84 -24.79 20.25
CA THR A 52 3.36 -24.22 21.51
C THR A 52 4.22 -23.00 21.87
N THR A 53 4.24 -21.99 21.00
CA THR A 53 4.49 -20.62 21.43
C THR A 53 3.33 -20.22 22.33
N SER A 54 3.63 -19.78 23.52
CA SER A 54 2.68 -19.22 24.48
C SER A 54 1.76 -18.24 23.72
N GLN A 55 0.52 -18.67 23.47
CA GLN A 55 -0.55 -17.75 23.09
C GLN A 55 -0.80 -16.87 24.32
N THR A 56 -0.12 -15.76 24.39
CA THR A 56 -0.70 -14.60 25.07
C THR A 56 -1.95 -14.29 24.29
N ASP A 57 -3.12 -14.61 24.88
CA ASP A 57 -4.44 -14.38 24.29
C ASP A 57 -4.64 -12.88 24.13
N CYS A 58 -4.11 -12.37 23.05
CA CYS A 58 -4.37 -11.01 22.62
C CYS A 58 -5.82 -10.96 22.16
N MET A 59 -6.65 -10.13 22.78
CA MET A 59 -8.07 -9.96 22.46
C MET A 59 -8.27 -9.37 21.06
N LEU A 60 -7.89 -10.12 20.03
CA LEU A 60 -8.07 -9.75 18.62
C LEU A 60 -9.56 -9.85 18.20
N ASP A 61 -10.39 -10.52 18.99
CA ASP A 61 -11.83 -10.69 18.75
C ASP A 61 -12.59 -9.36 18.86
N ASP A 62 -12.08 -8.39 19.62
CA ASP A 62 -12.68 -7.06 19.77
C ASP A 62 -12.38 -6.14 18.59
N ILE A 63 -11.47 -6.53 17.68
CA ILE A 63 -11.10 -5.73 16.53
C ILE A 63 -12.17 -5.81 15.46
N THR A 64 -12.73 -4.65 15.10
CA THR A 64 -13.84 -4.54 14.15
C THR A 64 -13.37 -4.54 12.69
N ALA A 65 -12.08 -4.30 12.45
CA ALA A 65 -11.51 -4.30 11.10
C ALA A 65 -11.64 -5.66 10.41
N GLU A 66 -12.01 -5.63 9.14
CA GLU A 66 -12.08 -6.81 8.29
C GLU A 66 -10.69 -7.34 7.95
N SER A 67 -9.73 -6.44 7.71
CA SER A 67 -8.34 -6.78 7.44
C SER A 67 -7.41 -5.88 8.24
N PHE A 68 -6.37 -6.47 8.82
CA PHE A 68 -5.31 -5.73 9.49
C PHE A 68 -3.94 -6.42 9.40
N LEU A 69 -2.90 -5.64 9.58
CA LEU A 69 -1.51 -6.10 9.61
C LEU A 69 -0.68 -5.15 10.48
N VAL A 70 0.18 -5.70 11.33
CA VAL A 70 1.33 -4.97 11.88
C VAL A 70 2.60 -5.67 11.39
N LEU A 71 3.36 -4.96 10.59
CA LEU A 71 4.55 -5.44 9.91
C LEU A 71 5.79 -4.74 10.49
N LYS A 72 6.76 -5.49 10.95
CA LYS A 72 8.09 -4.96 11.26
C LYS A 72 8.92 -4.94 9.99
N VAL A 73 9.44 -3.77 9.63
CA VAL A 73 10.21 -3.55 8.40
C VAL A 73 11.59 -2.98 8.70
N ASN A 74 12.54 -3.37 7.87
CA ASN A 74 13.90 -2.87 7.86
C ASN A 74 14.38 -2.79 6.40
N ASN A 75 15.33 -1.90 6.09
CA ASN A 75 15.82 -1.76 4.72
C ASN A 75 16.69 -2.94 4.25
N GLN A 76 17.29 -3.67 5.18
CA GLN A 76 18.30 -4.71 4.90
C GLN A 76 17.85 -6.13 5.28
N LYS A 77 16.71 -6.28 5.97
CA LYS A 77 16.22 -7.55 6.49
C LYS A 77 14.86 -7.89 5.92
N GLU A 78 14.50 -9.16 6.02
CA GLU A 78 13.14 -9.60 5.70
C GLU A 78 12.11 -8.95 6.64
N ASP A 79 10.95 -8.65 6.08
CA ASP A 79 9.82 -8.11 6.82
C ASP A 79 9.19 -9.19 7.69
N ILE A 80 8.82 -8.85 8.92
CA ILE A 80 8.24 -9.80 9.89
C ILE A 80 6.81 -9.36 10.20
N SER A 81 5.83 -10.22 9.89
CA SER A 81 4.45 -10.03 10.34
C SER A 81 4.35 -10.37 11.84
N LEU A 82 3.91 -9.41 12.64
CA LEU A 82 3.76 -9.56 14.09
C LEU A 82 2.34 -9.95 14.46
N VAL A 83 1.35 -9.36 13.81
CA VAL A 83 -0.07 -9.68 13.96
C VAL A 83 -0.80 -9.37 12.65
N GLU A 84 -1.70 -10.27 12.24
CA GLU A 84 -2.43 -10.09 10.99
C GLU A 84 -3.78 -10.81 10.98
N LYS A 85 -4.71 -10.29 10.18
CA LYS A 85 -5.97 -10.93 9.78
C LYS A 85 -6.28 -10.57 8.34
N SER A 86 -6.44 -11.58 7.47
CA SER A 86 -6.73 -11.40 6.04
C SER A 86 -5.86 -10.37 5.32
N PRO A 87 -4.52 -10.31 5.55
CA PRO A 87 -3.68 -9.20 5.10
C PRO A 87 -3.54 -9.11 3.58
N LYS A 88 -3.98 -10.14 2.84
CA LYS A 88 -3.93 -10.22 1.37
C LYS A 88 -5.31 -10.15 0.71
N GLY A 89 -6.38 -9.98 1.50
CA GLY A 89 -7.74 -9.76 0.98
C GLY A 89 -7.88 -8.34 0.44
N PRO A 90 -8.22 -8.13 -0.85
CA PRO A 90 -8.38 -6.79 -1.40
C PRO A 90 -9.67 -6.14 -0.88
N LEU A 91 -9.55 -4.91 -0.38
CA LEU A 91 -10.63 -4.09 0.15
C LEU A 91 -10.54 -2.68 -0.41
N PRO A 92 -11.64 -1.91 -0.47
CA PRO A 92 -11.59 -0.48 -0.74
C PRO A 92 -10.72 0.24 0.30
N ILE A 93 -9.93 1.22 -0.13
CA ILE A 93 -8.90 1.84 0.71
C ILE A 93 -9.11 3.32 0.98
N ALA A 94 -10.17 3.90 0.43
CA ALA A 94 -10.45 5.33 0.58
C ALA A 94 -9.19 6.19 0.34
N SER A 95 -8.98 7.21 1.17
CA SER A 95 -7.86 8.16 1.06
C SER A 95 -6.48 7.57 1.38
N LEU A 96 -6.31 6.29 1.71
CA LEU A 96 -4.99 5.65 1.67
C LEU A 96 -4.43 5.64 0.24
N THR A 97 -5.28 5.78 -0.78
CA THR A 97 -4.92 6.06 -2.18
C THR A 97 -3.89 7.18 -2.30
N LYS A 98 -3.99 8.23 -1.48
CA LYS A 98 -3.12 9.41 -1.54
C LYS A 98 -1.65 9.12 -1.21
N LEU A 99 -1.34 7.96 -0.65
CA LEU A 99 0.04 7.47 -0.52
C LEU A 99 0.67 7.23 -1.90
N MET A 100 -0.07 6.61 -2.83
CA MET A 100 0.39 6.41 -4.21
C MET A 100 0.37 7.72 -5.01
N THR A 101 -0.63 8.57 -4.79
CA THR A 101 -0.69 9.91 -5.41
C THR A 101 0.51 10.75 -5.01
N TYR A 102 0.92 10.70 -3.73
CA TYR A 102 2.15 11.31 -3.25
C TYR A 102 3.38 10.74 -3.97
N LEU A 103 3.53 9.42 -4.03
CA LEU A 103 4.68 8.77 -4.66
C LEU A 103 4.85 9.25 -6.11
N VAL A 104 3.78 9.20 -6.91
CA VAL A 104 3.82 9.66 -8.30
C VAL A 104 4.15 11.13 -8.40
N ALA A 105 3.49 11.99 -7.63
CA ALA A 105 3.77 13.43 -7.67
C ALA A 105 5.21 13.74 -7.25
N ASN A 106 5.72 13.07 -6.22
CA ASN A 106 7.07 13.28 -5.71
C ASN A 106 8.17 12.82 -6.66
N GLU A 107 7.96 11.73 -7.40
CA GLU A 107 8.94 11.22 -8.36
C GLU A 107 8.94 11.98 -9.70
N PHE A 108 7.78 12.45 -10.16
CA PHE A 108 7.65 13.00 -11.52
C PHE A 108 7.57 14.51 -11.58
N TYR A 109 7.33 15.23 -10.47
CA TYR A 109 7.18 16.67 -10.47
C TYR A 109 8.29 17.38 -9.71
N LYS A 110 8.56 18.63 -10.10
CA LYS A 110 9.45 19.50 -9.34
C LYS A 110 8.68 20.19 -8.22
N ASN A 111 9.25 20.26 -7.04
CA ASN A 111 8.64 20.90 -5.86
C ASN A 111 8.17 22.34 -6.13
N GLU A 112 8.91 23.11 -6.94
CA GLU A 112 8.61 24.50 -7.28
C GLU A 112 7.66 24.65 -8.49
N GLN A 113 7.18 23.55 -9.07
CA GLN A 113 6.27 23.59 -10.20
C GLN A 113 4.91 24.12 -9.76
N ASN A 114 4.42 25.15 -10.46
CA ASN A 114 3.09 25.71 -10.24
C ASN A 114 2.02 24.83 -10.88
N ILE A 115 0.93 24.67 -10.15
CA ILE A 115 -0.30 23.97 -10.59
C ILE A 115 -1.46 24.92 -10.39
N VAL A 116 -2.29 25.07 -11.41
CA VAL A 116 -3.53 25.84 -11.34
C VAL A 116 -4.64 24.89 -10.88
N VAL A 117 -5.31 25.26 -9.81
CA VAL A 117 -6.48 24.53 -9.31
C VAL A 117 -7.65 24.77 -10.29
N THR A 118 -8.13 23.71 -10.91
CA THR A 118 -9.23 23.80 -11.88
C THR A 118 -10.57 23.60 -11.18
N LYS A 119 -11.64 23.96 -11.89
CA LYS A 119 -13.02 23.73 -11.42
C LYS A 119 -13.26 22.26 -11.06
N GLU A 120 -12.80 21.32 -11.92
CA GLU A 120 -12.96 19.89 -11.68
C GLU A 120 -12.20 19.43 -10.42
N ALA A 121 -11.09 20.09 -10.05
CA ALA A 121 -10.40 19.81 -8.81
C ALA A 121 -11.21 20.22 -7.60
N VAL A 122 -11.80 21.43 -7.62
CA VAL A 122 -12.64 21.93 -6.52
C VAL A 122 -13.92 21.10 -6.36
N GLU A 123 -14.46 20.56 -7.43
CA GLU A 123 -15.65 19.70 -7.41
C GLU A 123 -15.39 18.31 -6.74
N GLN A 124 -14.13 17.95 -6.46
CA GLN A 124 -13.79 16.71 -5.75
C GLN A 124 -14.05 16.79 -4.24
N SER A 125 -14.27 17.97 -3.71
CA SER A 125 -14.36 18.17 -2.26
C SER A 125 -15.76 18.49 -1.80
N ASN A 126 -16.13 17.88 -0.67
CA ASN A 126 -17.29 18.30 0.13
C ASN A 126 -16.84 18.97 1.45
N THR A 127 -15.58 19.44 1.54
CA THR A 127 -14.99 19.93 2.78
C THR A 127 -14.90 21.46 2.83
N LEU A 128 -15.00 22.03 4.03
CA LEU A 128 -14.98 23.47 4.29
C LEU A 128 -13.62 24.15 3.98
N ASN A 129 -12.54 23.40 3.87
CA ASN A 129 -11.18 23.87 3.57
C ASN A 129 -10.80 23.61 2.11
N ALA A 130 -11.74 23.76 1.21
CA ALA A 130 -11.53 23.55 -0.22
C ALA A 130 -10.57 24.60 -0.81
N LEU A 131 -9.78 24.18 -1.77
CA LEU A 131 -9.04 25.09 -2.65
C LEU A 131 -10.05 25.84 -3.55
N PHE A 132 -9.67 27.01 -4.02
CA PHE A 132 -10.52 27.80 -4.92
C PHE A 132 -10.08 27.63 -6.37
N GLU A 133 -11.04 27.64 -7.28
CA GLU A 133 -10.77 27.67 -8.72
C GLU A 133 -9.88 28.89 -9.06
N GLY A 134 -8.83 28.64 -9.82
CA GLY A 134 -7.85 29.66 -10.18
C GLY A 134 -6.71 29.84 -9.17
N ASP A 135 -6.74 29.21 -8.02
CA ASP A 135 -5.58 29.18 -7.13
C ASP A 135 -4.37 28.61 -7.85
N VAL A 136 -3.21 29.27 -7.66
CA VAL A 136 -1.93 28.79 -8.16
C VAL A 136 -1.08 28.36 -6.97
N LEU A 137 -0.84 27.06 -6.89
CA LEU A 137 -0.07 26.45 -5.78
C LEU A 137 1.07 25.62 -6.35
N LYS A 138 2.17 25.56 -5.61
CA LYS A 138 3.31 24.72 -5.96
C LYS A 138 3.06 23.28 -5.53
N VAL A 139 3.72 22.33 -6.18
CA VAL A 139 3.65 20.89 -5.78
C VAL A 139 3.95 20.72 -4.31
N LYS A 140 5.01 21.38 -3.79
CA LYS A 140 5.40 21.35 -2.37
C LYS A 140 4.35 21.93 -1.41
N GLU A 141 3.39 22.71 -1.91
CA GLU A 141 2.28 23.28 -1.13
C GLU A 141 1.05 22.36 -1.19
N LEU A 142 0.78 21.76 -2.36
CA LEU A 142 -0.34 20.82 -2.54
C LEU A 142 -0.14 19.50 -1.80
N ILE A 143 1.09 18.97 -1.79
CA ILE A 143 1.41 17.69 -1.13
C ILE A 143 1.06 17.70 0.37
N PRO A 144 1.49 18.68 1.19
CA PRO A 144 1.08 18.74 2.60
C PRO A 144 -0.43 18.87 2.78
N ILE A 145 -1.13 19.68 1.97
CA ILE A 145 -2.59 19.81 2.01
C ILE A 145 -3.25 18.46 1.77
N MET A 146 -2.79 17.71 0.76
CA MET A 146 -3.30 16.38 0.43
C MET A 146 -3.05 15.36 1.54
N LEU A 147 -1.84 15.33 2.12
CA LEU A 147 -1.46 14.29 3.09
C LEU A 147 -2.02 14.59 4.49
N MET A 148 -1.94 15.83 4.94
CA MET A 148 -2.33 16.23 6.30
C MET A 148 -3.85 16.27 6.47
N GLU A 149 -4.54 17.04 5.61
CA GLU A 149 -5.99 17.26 5.68
C GLU A 149 -6.78 16.30 4.79
N SER A 150 -6.07 15.38 4.11
CA SER A 150 -6.71 14.41 3.20
C SER A 150 -7.47 15.07 2.04
N SER A 151 -7.08 16.30 1.60
CA SER A 151 -7.77 17.05 0.56
C SER A 151 -7.85 16.30 -0.75
N ASN A 152 -9.08 16.15 -1.26
CA ASN A 152 -9.34 15.57 -2.57
C ASN A 152 -8.99 16.54 -3.69
N ASP A 153 -9.25 17.84 -3.48
CA ASP A 153 -8.94 18.93 -4.42
C ASP A 153 -7.44 18.95 -4.72
N ALA A 154 -6.61 18.90 -3.66
CA ALA A 154 -5.16 18.88 -3.81
C ALA A 154 -4.67 17.62 -4.53
N ALA A 155 -5.25 16.44 -4.20
CA ALA A 155 -4.91 15.20 -4.87
C ALA A 155 -5.26 15.24 -6.37
N PHE A 156 -6.43 15.77 -6.71
CA PHE A 156 -6.88 15.88 -8.10
C PHE A 156 -6.10 16.96 -8.87
N ALA A 157 -5.82 18.10 -8.24
CA ALA A 157 -5.03 19.16 -8.85
C ALA A 157 -3.64 18.68 -9.30
N LEU A 158 -3.01 17.78 -8.54
CA LEU A 158 -1.72 17.17 -8.91
C LEU A 158 -1.79 16.39 -10.23
N THR A 159 -2.95 15.86 -10.63
CA THR A 159 -3.07 15.15 -11.90
C THR A 159 -2.96 16.07 -13.13
N LYS A 160 -3.21 17.38 -12.98
CA LYS A 160 -3.33 18.31 -14.11
C LYS A 160 -2.01 18.55 -14.85
N VAL A 161 -0.87 18.16 -14.29
CA VAL A 161 0.45 18.31 -14.92
C VAL A 161 0.60 17.42 -16.16
N ILE A 162 0.18 16.15 -16.05
CA ILE A 162 0.30 15.15 -17.12
C ILE A 162 -1.05 14.62 -17.59
N GLY A 163 -2.14 15.19 -17.09
CA GLY A 163 -3.51 14.71 -17.32
C GLY A 163 -3.89 13.57 -16.38
N GLU A 164 -5.19 13.46 -16.11
CA GLU A 164 -5.73 12.46 -15.17
C GLU A 164 -5.44 11.03 -15.61
N GLU A 165 -5.66 10.70 -16.89
CA GLU A 165 -5.41 9.39 -17.44
C GLU A 165 -3.94 8.98 -17.31
N GLY A 166 -3.00 9.85 -17.73
CA GLY A 166 -1.57 9.59 -17.62
C GLY A 166 -1.10 9.46 -16.17
N PHE A 167 -1.67 10.24 -15.25
CA PHE A 167 -1.38 10.13 -13.82
C PHE A 167 -1.84 8.79 -13.26
N LEU A 168 -3.03 8.35 -13.63
CA LEU A 168 -3.61 7.09 -13.21
C LEU A 168 -2.85 5.88 -13.76
N GLU A 169 -2.39 5.97 -15.02
CA GLU A 169 -1.49 4.96 -15.59
C GLU A 169 -0.19 4.85 -14.78
N LEU A 170 0.42 5.96 -14.39
CA LEU A 170 1.62 5.97 -13.55
C LEU A 170 1.36 5.37 -12.17
N MET A 171 0.23 5.68 -11.52
CA MET A 171 -0.14 5.06 -10.24
C MET A 171 -0.18 3.53 -10.36
N ASN A 172 -0.81 3.01 -11.41
CA ASN A 172 -0.92 1.57 -11.62
C ASN A 172 0.41 0.94 -12.10
N LEU A 173 1.25 1.68 -12.81
CA LEU A 173 2.60 1.24 -13.15
C LEU A 173 3.47 1.11 -11.89
N LYS A 174 3.46 2.12 -11.02
CA LYS A 174 4.17 2.11 -9.73
C LYS A 174 3.68 0.98 -8.82
N ALA A 175 2.38 0.68 -8.82
CA ALA A 175 1.87 -0.47 -8.09
C ALA A 175 2.50 -1.79 -8.57
N LYS A 176 2.67 -1.97 -9.88
CA LYS A 176 3.36 -3.14 -10.45
C LYS A 176 4.86 -3.16 -10.10
N GLU A 177 5.56 -2.02 -10.23
CA GLU A 177 6.99 -1.89 -9.90
C GLU A 177 7.26 -2.26 -8.43
N LEU A 178 6.37 -1.86 -7.52
CA LEU A 178 6.45 -2.19 -6.10
C LEU A 178 5.88 -3.58 -5.75
N SER A 179 5.49 -4.38 -6.75
CA SER A 179 4.88 -5.70 -6.57
C SER A 179 3.61 -5.67 -5.70
N LEU A 180 2.79 -4.63 -5.84
CA LEU A 180 1.48 -4.49 -5.20
C LEU A 180 0.43 -5.19 -6.07
N PHE A 181 0.48 -6.50 -6.15
CA PHE A 181 -0.29 -7.28 -7.13
C PHE A 181 -1.80 -7.32 -6.86
N ASN A 182 -2.22 -6.99 -5.65
CA ASN A 182 -3.63 -6.93 -5.26
C ASN A 182 -4.13 -5.48 -5.10
N THR A 183 -3.48 -4.53 -5.81
CA THR A 183 -3.78 -3.11 -5.75
C THR A 183 -4.14 -2.58 -7.12
N ARG A 184 -5.19 -1.77 -7.19
CA ARG A 184 -5.56 -1.04 -8.40
C ARG A 184 -6.16 0.32 -8.07
N PHE A 185 -5.77 1.31 -8.85
CA PHE A 185 -6.23 2.69 -8.75
C PHE A 185 -7.10 3.06 -9.94
N TYR A 186 -8.22 3.71 -9.69
CA TYR A 186 -9.17 4.24 -10.66
C TYR A 186 -9.33 5.76 -10.56
N ASN A 187 -8.85 6.36 -9.46
CA ASN A 187 -8.80 7.80 -9.27
C ASN A 187 -7.67 8.18 -8.30
N PRO A 188 -7.21 9.44 -8.28
CA PRO A 188 -6.10 9.88 -7.45
C PRO A 188 -6.48 10.17 -5.98
N THR A 189 -7.77 10.20 -5.66
CA THR A 189 -8.30 10.70 -4.38
C THR A 189 -8.68 9.59 -3.41
N GLY A 190 -9.19 8.47 -3.91
CA GLY A 190 -9.80 7.39 -3.15
C GLY A 190 -11.28 7.63 -2.79
N VAL A 191 -11.93 8.60 -3.41
CA VAL A 191 -13.37 8.82 -3.29
C VAL A 191 -14.12 7.72 -4.03
N ASP A 192 -15.22 7.25 -3.46
CA ASP A 192 -16.12 6.34 -4.14
C ASP A 192 -16.79 7.03 -5.33
N PRO A 193 -16.91 6.36 -6.48
CA PRO A 193 -17.62 6.93 -7.62
C PRO A 193 -19.11 7.14 -7.28
N GLU A 194 -19.70 8.22 -7.78
CA GLU A 194 -21.15 8.42 -7.68
C GLU A 194 -21.86 7.23 -8.33
N ALA A 195 -22.92 6.73 -7.68
CA ALA A 195 -23.66 5.53 -8.08
C ALA A 195 -24.24 5.60 -9.51
N ARG A 196 -24.32 6.81 -10.11
CA ARG A 196 -24.84 7.07 -11.46
C ARG A 196 -23.77 7.27 -12.52
N ALA A 197 -22.54 7.59 -12.15
CA ALA A 197 -21.52 8.08 -13.09
C ALA A 197 -20.52 7.01 -13.54
N MET A 198 -20.30 5.96 -12.75
CA MET A 198 -19.28 4.94 -13.03
C MET A 198 -19.83 3.53 -12.72
N PRO A 199 -19.34 2.49 -13.42
CA PRO A 199 -19.59 1.11 -13.00
C PRO A 199 -19.19 0.91 -11.55
N HIS A 200 -19.98 0.17 -10.78
CA HIS A 200 -19.74 -0.09 -9.35
C HIS A 200 -18.35 -0.70 -9.03
N ASP A 201 -17.64 -1.13 -10.05
CA ASP A 201 -16.37 -1.85 -9.96
C ASP A 201 -15.13 -0.94 -10.02
N GLN A 202 -15.30 0.38 -10.23
CA GLN A 202 -14.17 1.32 -10.36
C GLN A 202 -13.85 2.02 -9.03
N ILE A 203 -13.63 1.22 -7.98
CA ILE A 203 -13.21 1.68 -6.65
C ILE A 203 -11.76 1.32 -6.45
N ASN A 204 -10.97 2.26 -5.93
CA ASN A 204 -9.59 1.98 -5.54
C ASN A 204 -9.56 0.89 -4.47
N PHE A 205 -8.86 -0.17 -4.72
CA PHE A 205 -8.68 -1.25 -3.76
C PHE A 205 -7.21 -1.62 -3.57
N SER A 206 -6.91 -2.15 -2.40
CA SER A 206 -5.61 -2.68 -2.04
C SER A 206 -5.76 -3.70 -0.92
N THR A 207 -4.66 -4.19 -0.40
CA THR A 207 -4.60 -5.07 0.76
C THR A 207 -3.79 -4.45 1.88
N ALA A 208 -3.99 -4.88 3.12
CA ALA A 208 -3.16 -4.42 4.22
C ALA A 208 -1.66 -4.67 3.96
N SER A 209 -1.34 -5.81 3.34
CA SER A 209 0.02 -6.16 2.94
C SER A 209 0.60 -5.23 1.87
N ASP A 210 -0.18 -4.88 0.83
CA ASP A 210 0.29 -4.00 -0.24
C ASP A 210 0.42 -2.55 0.24
N ILE A 211 -0.49 -2.07 1.10
CA ILE A 211 -0.36 -0.75 1.76
C ILE A 211 0.90 -0.70 2.63
N ALA A 212 1.20 -1.76 3.38
CA ALA A 212 2.42 -1.82 4.19
C ALA A 212 3.67 -1.79 3.31
N LYS A 213 3.71 -2.50 2.17
CA LYS A 213 4.82 -2.45 1.21
C LYS A 213 4.99 -1.06 0.58
N LEU A 214 3.90 -0.42 0.17
CA LEU A 214 3.93 0.96 -0.33
C LEU A 214 4.50 1.89 0.74
N THR A 215 4.03 1.78 1.97
CA THR A 215 4.51 2.59 3.10
C THR A 215 6.00 2.35 3.37
N LYS A 216 6.46 1.09 3.34
CA LYS A 216 7.90 0.75 3.43
C LYS A 216 8.72 1.47 2.36
N SER A 217 8.26 1.43 1.11
CA SER A 217 8.92 2.14 0.01
C SER A 217 8.98 3.65 0.27
N LEU A 218 7.91 4.26 0.78
CA LEU A 218 7.89 5.68 1.13
C LEU A 218 8.90 6.02 2.24
N ILE A 219 8.98 5.21 3.28
CA ILE A 219 9.90 5.44 4.41
C ILE A 219 11.37 5.42 3.95
N PHE A 220 11.75 4.41 3.17
CA PHE A 220 13.16 4.16 2.86
C PHE A 220 13.64 4.85 1.58
N ASN A 221 12.78 5.06 0.59
CA ASN A 221 13.16 5.65 -0.70
C ASN A 221 12.77 7.13 -0.82
N HIS A 222 11.83 7.61 0.00
CA HIS A 222 11.29 8.97 -0.02
C HIS A 222 11.17 9.54 1.41
N PRO A 223 12.28 9.66 2.17
CA PRO A 223 12.26 10.00 3.60
C PRO A 223 11.61 11.35 3.90
N GLU A 224 11.56 12.29 2.93
CA GLU A 224 10.83 13.56 3.03
C GLU A 224 9.32 13.37 3.23
N PHE A 225 8.77 12.19 2.94
CA PHE A 225 7.41 11.82 3.30
C PHE A 225 7.16 11.93 4.80
N LEU A 226 8.14 11.46 5.60
CA LEU A 226 8.05 11.53 7.06
C LEU A 226 8.08 12.98 7.57
N ASP A 227 8.76 13.90 6.88
CA ASP A 227 8.80 15.33 7.27
C ASP A 227 7.41 15.96 7.29
N ILE A 228 6.49 15.42 6.51
CA ILE A 228 5.09 15.88 6.42
C ILE A 228 4.20 15.10 7.40
N VAL A 229 4.14 13.77 7.25
CA VAL A 229 3.15 12.96 7.96
C VAL A 229 3.46 12.76 9.44
N SER A 230 4.67 13.13 9.89
CA SER A 230 5.05 13.11 11.31
C SER A 230 4.58 14.32 12.08
N LYS A 231 4.05 15.34 11.43
CA LYS A 231 3.60 16.57 12.10
C LYS A 231 2.14 16.46 12.48
N LYS A 232 1.80 16.87 13.72
CA LYS A 232 0.41 17.04 14.13
C LYS A 232 -0.20 18.28 13.48
N GLU A 233 0.63 19.32 13.35
CA GLU A 233 0.32 20.57 12.67
C GLU A 233 1.47 20.93 11.72
N PHE A 234 1.13 21.43 10.54
CA PHE A 234 2.09 21.78 9.48
C PHE A 234 1.81 23.20 8.98
N PRO A 235 2.77 24.15 9.11
CA PRO A 235 2.57 25.51 8.62
C PRO A 235 2.65 25.54 7.08
N LEU A 236 1.61 26.06 6.45
CA LEU A 236 1.58 26.29 5.00
C LEU A 236 2.06 27.70 4.69
N TYR A 237 3.08 27.81 3.86
CA TYR A 237 3.63 29.09 3.41
C TYR A 237 3.33 29.30 1.94
N LYS A 238 2.88 30.52 1.59
CA LYS A 238 2.75 31.01 0.21
C LYS A 238 3.53 32.31 0.11
N GLU A 239 4.45 32.37 -0.85
CA GLU A 239 5.33 33.55 -1.06
C GLU A 239 6.07 34.02 0.21
N GLY A 240 6.51 33.06 1.03
CA GLY A 240 7.25 33.33 2.29
C GLY A 240 6.37 33.77 3.47
N LYS A 241 5.05 33.88 3.30
CA LYS A 241 4.09 34.20 4.38
C LYS A 241 3.33 32.94 4.77
N MET A 242 3.18 32.70 6.09
CA MET A 242 2.31 31.66 6.59
C MET A 242 0.85 32.03 6.30
N VAL A 243 0.16 31.16 5.56
CA VAL A 243 -1.22 31.39 5.13
C VAL A 243 -2.22 30.47 5.84
N ALA A 244 -1.77 29.33 6.34
CA ALA A 244 -2.60 28.37 7.07
C ALA A 244 -1.74 27.47 7.97
N THR A 245 -2.40 26.81 8.92
CA THR A 245 -1.84 25.68 9.67
C THR A 245 -2.69 24.46 9.36
N LEU A 246 -2.09 23.50 8.64
CA LEU A 246 -2.72 22.22 8.30
C LEU A 246 -2.71 21.30 9.52
N LYS A 247 -3.74 20.49 9.69
CA LYS A 247 -3.86 19.55 10.81
C LYS A 247 -3.90 18.12 10.32
N SER A 248 -3.14 17.25 10.98
CA SER A 248 -3.20 15.84 10.69
C SER A 248 -4.56 15.24 11.05
N THR A 249 -5.10 14.39 10.18
CA THR A 249 -6.30 13.60 10.45
C THR A 249 -6.02 12.37 11.31
N ASN A 250 -4.74 12.05 11.59
CA ASN A 250 -4.35 10.93 12.44
C ASN A 250 -4.35 11.36 13.92
N GLU A 251 -5.40 11.01 14.64
CA GLU A 251 -5.58 11.37 16.06
C GLU A 251 -4.55 10.70 16.98
N LEU A 252 -4.01 9.53 16.58
CA LEU A 252 -3.01 8.80 17.36
C LEU A 252 -1.64 9.50 17.37
N LEU A 253 -1.41 10.41 16.44
CA LEU A 253 -0.15 11.16 16.36
C LEU A 253 -0.06 12.14 17.53
N GLY A 254 0.94 11.94 18.39
CA GLY A 254 1.12 12.68 19.64
C GLY A 254 0.27 12.20 20.82
N GLU A 255 -0.65 11.22 20.60
CA GLU A 255 -1.27 10.44 21.67
C GLU A 255 -0.39 9.24 22.05
N ILE A 256 0.10 8.52 21.04
CA ILE A 256 1.03 7.40 21.19
C ILE A 256 2.42 7.88 20.75
N PRO A 257 3.38 8.05 21.68
CA PRO A 257 4.68 8.66 21.37
C PRO A 257 5.48 7.96 20.27
N GLU A 258 5.31 6.65 20.16
CA GLU A 258 6.04 5.84 19.16
C GLU A 258 5.49 6.02 17.74
N ILE A 259 4.26 6.53 17.57
CA ILE A 259 3.68 6.82 16.27
C ILE A 259 4.31 8.09 15.70
N ILE A 260 5.05 7.93 14.62
CA ILE A 260 5.76 9.00 13.94
C ILE A 260 5.11 9.43 12.62
N GLY A 261 3.96 8.87 12.26
CA GLY A 261 3.27 9.25 11.04
C GLY A 261 2.10 8.35 10.74
N GLY A 262 1.36 8.71 9.70
CA GLY A 262 0.25 7.89 9.23
C GLY A 262 -0.68 8.60 8.25
N LYS A 263 -1.68 7.85 7.77
CA LYS A 263 -2.72 8.34 6.87
C LYS A 263 -4.05 7.67 7.20
N THR A 264 -5.11 8.47 7.25
CA THR A 264 -6.49 8.00 7.42
C THR A 264 -7.21 7.94 6.08
N GLY A 265 -8.26 7.14 6.00
CA GLY A 265 -9.20 7.10 4.89
C GLY A 265 -10.59 6.70 5.37
N THR A 266 -11.64 7.27 4.78
CA THR A 266 -13.03 6.88 5.05
C THR A 266 -13.88 7.13 3.83
N THR A 267 -14.67 6.14 3.43
CA THR A 267 -15.80 6.25 2.51
C THR A 267 -16.87 5.26 2.95
N ASP A 268 -18.07 5.39 2.41
CA ASP A 268 -19.18 4.46 2.73
C ASP A 268 -18.83 3.01 2.40
N ARG A 269 -18.03 2.77 1.35
CA ARG A 269 -17.65 1.42 0.91
C ARG A 269 -16.39 0.91 1.58
N ALA A 270 -15.46 1.79 1.90
CA ALA A 270 -14.20 1.40 2.55
C ALA A 270 -14.33 1.23 4.06
N GLY A 271 -15.39 1.77 4.68
CA GLY A 271 -15.42 1.93 6.13
C GLY A 271 -14.26 2.82 6.59
N GLU A 272 -13.80 2.65 7.80
CA GLU A 272 -12.66 3.37 8.33
C GLU A 272 -11.34 2.64 8.05
N CYS A 273 -10.40 3.34 7.42
CA CYS A 273 -9.06 2.84 7.09
C CYS A 273 -7.99 3.69 7.79
N LEU A 274 -6.91 3.05 8.22
CA LEU A 274 -5.77 3.71 8.86
C LEU A 274 -4.47 2.98 8.52
N MET A 275 -3.44 3.74 8.18
CA MET A 275 -2.05 3.31 8.16
C MET A 275 -1.26 4.16 9.15
N VAL A 276 -0.48 3.55 10.02
CA VAL A 276 0.45 4.23 10.94
C VAL A 276 1.87 3.72 10.77
N ILE A 277 2.81 4.60 11.05
CA ILE A 277 4.24 4.32 11.10
C ILE A 277 4.71 4.54 12.52
N MET A 278 5.40 3.57 13.09
CA MET A 278 5.99 3.66 14.43
C MET A 278 7.50 3.48 14.36
N GLN A 279 8.21 4.28 15.15
CA GLN A 279 9.63 4.09 15.41
C GLN A 279 9.82 3.02 16.48
N THR A 280 10.74 2.09 16.25
CA THR A 280 11.16 1.13 17.29
C THR A 280 12.37 1.68 18.08
N SER A 281 12.79 0.96 19.12
CA SER A 281 14.03 1.28 19.85
C SER A 281 15.28 1.19 18.97
N ASN A 282 15.24 0.34 17.94
CA ASN A 282 16.26 0.31 16.89
C ASN A 282 15.86 1.31 15.80
N GLN A 283 16.68 2.36 15.58
CA GLN A 283 16.40 3.43 14.64
C GLN A 283 16.28 2.97 13.17
N ASP A 284 16.80 1.80 12.82
CA ASP A 284 16.72 1.23 11.47
C ASP A 284 15.44 0.41 11.25
N ASP A 285 14.69 0.11 12.30
CA ASP A 285 13.48 -0.71 12.24
C ASP A 285 12.24 0.15 12.47
N TYR A 286 11.21 -0.06 11.64
CA TYR A 286 9.88 0.55 11.80
C TYR A 286 8.82 -0.52 11.97
N LEU A 287 7.73 -0.18 12.64
CA LEU A 287 6.48 -0.93 12.55
C LEU A 287 5.51 -0.17 11.68
N ILE A 288 4.87 -0.87 10.75
CA ILE A 288 3.79 -0.34 9.92
C ILE A 288 2.51 -1.06 10.31
N GLY A 289 1.57 -0.33 10.89
CA GLY A 289 0.23 -0.81 11.20
C GLY A 289 -0.75 -0.41 10.10
N VAL A 290 -1.57 -1.35 9.64
CA VAL A 290 -2.64 -1.10 8.65
C VAL A 290 -3.93 -1.73 9.14
N VAL A 291 -5.02 -0.95 9.10
CA VAL A 291 -6.41 -1.39 9.39
C VAL A 291 -7.27 -1.01 8.20
N LEU A 292 -8.05 -1.94 7.68
CA LEU A 292 -8.98 -1.73 6.57
C LEU A 292 -10.39 -2.18 6.96
N ASN A 293 -11.39 -1.40 6.53
CA ASN A 293 -12.80 -1.63 6.79
C ASN A 293 -13.10 -1.87 8.28
N SER A 294 -12.68 -0.91 9.10
CA SER A 294 -12.95 -0.86 10.54
C SER A 294 -14.20 -0.03 10.82
N LYS A 295 -14.79 -0.22 12.00
CA LYS A 295 -15.86 0.64 12.55
C LYS A 295 -15.26 1.75 13.44
N ASP A 296 -14.08 1.53 13.99
CA ASP A 296 -13.31 2.47 14.80
C ASP A 296 -11.81 2.17 14.61
N ARG A 297 -11.23 2.77 13.57
CA ARG A 297 -9.83 2.55 13.18
C ARG A 297 -8.83 2.88 14.27
N PHE A 298 -9.15 3.87 15.13
CA PHE A 298 -8.22 4.27 16.17
C PHE A 298 -8.24 3.31 17.35
N SER A 299 -9.42 2.85 17.77
CA SER A 299 -9.57 1.81 18.79
C SER A 299 -8.94 0.49 18.34
N ASP A 300 -9.23 0.04 17.12
CA ASP A 300 -8.66 -1.16 16.54
C ASP A 300 -7.14 -1.10 16.50
N MET A 301 -6.56 0.02 16.04
CA MET A 301 -5.12 0.20 15.99
C MET A 301 -4.49 0.20 17.39
N LYS A 302 -5.09 0.86 18.39
CA LYS A 302 -4.61 0.81 19.78
C LYS A 302 -4.56 -0.61 20.32
N THR A 303 -5.59 -1.39 20.05
CA THR A 303 -5.67 -2.81 20.45
C THR A 303 -4.56 -3.63 19.77
N LEU A 304 -4.34 -3.44 18.47
CA LEU A 304 -3.26 -4.10 17.73
C LEU A 304 -1.88 -3.77 18.29
N LEU A 305 -1.62 -2.49 18.56
CA LEU A 305 -0.32 -2.03 19.07
C LEU A 305 -0.06 -2.52 20.49
N LYS A 306 -1.10 -2.58 21.32
CA LYS A 306 -1.00 -3.20 22.66
C LYS A 306 -0.61 -4.67 22.55
N CYS A 307 -1.27 -5.40 21.66
CA CYS A 307 -0.97 -6.79 21.38
C CYS A 307 0.48 -7.03 20.94
N VAL A 308 0.99 -6.18 20.07
CA VAL A 308 2.39 -6.25 19.60
C VAL A 308 3.35 -6.00 20.75
N LYS A 309 3.08 -4.99 21.61
CA LYS A 309 3.95 -4.68 22.78
C LYS A 309 4.01 -5.85 23.76
N GLU A 310 2.90 -6.51 24.03
CA GLU A 310 2.83 -7.68 24.91
C GLU A 310 3.67 -8.83 24.36
N LYS A 311 3.57 -9.14 23.04
CA LYS A 311 4.35 -10.20 22.38
C LYS A 311 5.85 -9.91 22.26
N THR A 312 6.26 -8.64 22.25
CA THR A 312 7.68 -8.26 22.09
C THR A 312 8.39 -7.98 23.41
N SER A 313 7.67 -7.98 24.54
CA SER A 313 8.21 -7.79 25.89
C SER A 313 8.56 -9.10 26.58
N GLU A 314 8.23 -10.25 25.98
CA GLU A 314 8.63 -11.61 26.35
C GLU A 314 9.90 -12.03 25.57
#